data_587c43cfcc6950e0caa9909fd37c377e
#
_entry.id   587c43cfcc6950e0caa9909fd37c377e
#
_cell.length_a   1.000
_cell.length_b   1.000
_cell.length_c   1.000
_cell.angle_alpha   90.00
_cell.angle_beta   90.00
_cell.angle_gamma   90.00
#
_symmetry.space_group_name_H-M   'P 1'
#
loop_
_entity.id
_entity.type
_entity.pdbx_description
1 polymer ?
#
loop_
_entity_poly.entity_id
_entity_poly.type
_entity_poly.pdbx_seq_one_letter_code
_entity_poly.pdbx_strand_id
1 'polypeptide(L)'
;DTVHITLKNEGTMGHSLDVHAGDIAPNEAMKTIDPGQTLEYTFTAKAAGIWMYHCSTHPMSMHIANGMTGAVIIDPSDLRPVDHEYAMVATELYLGDNGGTANATKIASMMPDLQAFNGRPFQYDAHPLKVKVGERVRFWLMDSGPNTAMSFHIVGGQFDTVWDEGGYTLIDGGNAISRGGGGSQTF
;
A
#
# COMPACT_ATOMS: atom_id res chain seq x y z
N ASP A 1 13.52 -5.50 -13.94
CA ASP A 1 13.80 -4.09 -14.30
C ASP A 1 14.60 -3.40 -13.20
N THR A 2 15.36 -2.38 -13.57
CA THR A 2 16.07 -1.50 -12.64
C THR A 2 15.25 -0.22 -12.46
N VAL A 3 15.02 0.15 -11.21
CA VAL A 3 14.27 1.35 -10.83
C VAL A 3 15.24 2.38 -10.26
N HIS A 4 15.21 3.58 -10.80
CA HIS A 4 15.96 4.74 -10.31
C HIS A 4 15.00 5.67 -9.60
N ILE A 5 15.30 5.98 -8.35
CA ILE A 5 14.51 6.91 -7.53
C ILE A 5 15.31 8.20 -7.37
N THR A 6 14.67 9.32 -7.63
CA THR A 6 15.15 10.66 -7.29
C THR A 6 14.10 11.32 -6.42
N LEU A 7 14.34 11.40 -5.12
CA LEU A 7 13.49 12.09 -4.16
C LEU A 7 14.03 13.50 -3.95
N LYS A 8 13.25 14.52 -4.31
CA LYS A 8 13.54 15.91 -4.01
C LYS A 8 12.59 16.40 -2.91
N ASN A 9 13.15 16.90 -1.82
CA ASN A 9 12.36 17.45 -0.73
C ASN A 9 12.07 18.94 -0.98
N GLU A 10 10.88 19.25 -1.46
CA GLU A 10 10.37 20.61 -1.64
C GLU A 10 9.44 21.05 -0.49
N GLY A 11 9.35 20.24 0.55
CA GLY A 11 8.56 20.51 1.75
C GLY A 11 9.28 21.45 2.73
N THR A 12 8.71 21.53 3.94
CA THR A 12 9.22 22.40 5.04
C THR A 12 9.83 21.60 6.18
N MET A 13 9.84 20.27 6.10
CA MET A 13 10.39 19.35 7.09
C MET A 13 11.17 18.22 6.42
N GLY A 14 11.86 17.41 7.21
CA GLY A 14 12.59 16.25 6.72
C GLY A 14 11.66 15.15 6.18
N HIS A 15 12.06 14.52 5.09
CA HIS A 15 11.36 13.41 4.47
C HIS A 15 12.33 12.34 3.97
N SER A 16 11.84 11.15 3.76
CA SER A 16 12.56 10.02 3.15
C SER A 16 11.60 9.20 2.30
N LEU A 17 12.12 8.21 1.60
CA LEU A 17 11.30 7.27 0.85
C LEU A 17 11.88 5.87 0.98
N ASP A 18 11.14 4.98 1.61
CA ASP A 18 11.40 3.55 1.62
C ASP A 18 10.49 2.87 0.60
N VAL A 19 11.03 1.94 -0.18
CA VAL A 19 10.29 1.10 -1.12
C VAL A 19 10.54 -0.35 -0.73
N HIS A 20 9.57 -1.02 -0.14
CA HIS A 20 9.72 -2.37 0.40
C HIS A 20 10.17 -3.41 -0.64
N ALA A 21 9.83 -3.21 -1.91
CA ALA A 21 10.30 -4.04 -3.01
C ALA A 21 11.80 -3.89 -3.31
N GLY A 22 12.46 -2.90 -2.71
CA GLY A 22 13.83 -2.53 -3.07
C GLY A 22 14.90 -3.45 -2.50
N ASP A 23 14.64 -4.09 -1.37
CA ASP A 23 15.63 -4.88 -0.63
C ASP A 23 16.96 -4.11 -0.44
N ILE A 24 16.83 -2.84 -0.03
CA ILE A 24 17.94 -1.89 0.12
C ILE A 24 18.21 -1.67 1.61
N ALA A 25 19.47 -1.48 1.95
CA ALA A 25 19.84 -1.19 3.33
C ALA A 25 19.19 0.12 3.82
N PRO A 26 18.62 0.15 5.04
CA PRO A 26 17.89 1.32 5.54
C PRO A 26 18.71 2.62 5.55
N ASN A 27 20.00 2.53 5.78
CA ASN A 27 20.90 3.71 5.77
C ASN A 27 21.10 4.33 4.38
N GLU A 28 20.66 3.67 3.32
CA GLU A 28 20.68 4.18 1.96
C GLU A 28 19.32 4.78 1.56
N ALA A 29 18.27 3.94 1.58
CA ALA A 29 16.94 4.31 1.10
C ALA A 29 16.13 5.13 2.12
N MET A 30 16.22 4.77 3.41
CA MET A 30 15.43 5.41 4.47
C MET A 30 16.07 6.69 5.04
N LYS A 31 17.10 7.20 4.40
CA LYS A 31 17.80 8.41 4.84
C LYS A 31 16.89 9.62 4.75
N THR A 32 16.65 10.26 5.89
CA THR A 32 15.95 11.56 5.92
C THR A 32 16.78 12.63 5.23
N ILE A 33 16.17 13.38 4.34
CA ILE A 33 16.71 14.56 3.69
C ILE A 33 15.95 15.80 4.12
N ASP A 34 16.69 16.89 4.35
CA ASP A 34 16.14 18.20 4.73
C ASP A 34 15.50 18.92 3.54
N PRO A 35 14.69 19.98 3.78
CA PRO A 35 14.18 20.84 2.72
C PRO A 35 15.27 21.31 1.75
N GLY A 36 14.99 21.20 0.46
CA GLY A 36 15.90 21.56 -0.62
C GLY A 36 16.94 20.47 -1.00
N GLN A 37 17.04 19.39 -0.23
CA GLN A 37 17.94 18.29 -0.54
C GLN A 37 17.32 17.28 -1.51
N THR A 38 18.17 16.51 -2.17
CA THR A 38 17.81 15.41 -3.06
C THR A 38 18.50 14.12 -2.61
N LEU A 39 17.77 13.01 -2.63
CA LEU A 39 18.26 11.66 -2.41
C LEU A 39 18.08 10.85 -3.69
N GLU A 40 19.11 10.16 -4.11
CA GLU A 40 19.06 9.25 -5.25
C GLU A 40 19.50 7.86 -4.83
N TYR A 41 18.76 6.86 -5.26
CA TYR A 41 19.13 5.46 -5.12
C TYR A 41 18.52 4.61 -6.21
N THR A 42 19.01 3.38 -6.33
CA THR A 42 18.60 2.46 -7.39
C THR A 42 18.39 1.08 -6.80
N PHE A 43 17.35 0.40 -7.25
CA PHE A 43 17.16 -1.00 -6.92
C PHE A 43 16.71 -1.81 -8.13
N THR A 44 16.87 -3.12 -8.04
CA THR A 44 16.34 -4.06 -9.03
C THR A 44 15.03 -4.64 -8.53
N ALA A 45 13.97 -4.48 -9.31
CA ALA A 45 12.65 -5.02 -9.02
C ALA A 45 12.66 -6.55 -9.20
N LYS A 46 13.01 -7.30 -8.15
CA LYS A 46 13.11 -8.77 -8.15
C LYS A 46 11.94 -9.44 -7.44
N ALA A 47 11.35 -8.72 -6.49
CA ALA A 47 10.28 -9.22 -5.66
C ALA A 47 8.93 -9.00 -6.35
N ALA A 48 8.33 -10.06 -6.89
CA ALA A 48 6.99 -9.98 -7.47
C ALA A 48 5.93 -9.75 -6.37
N GLY A 49 4.85 -9.04 -6.71
CA GLY A 49 3.76 -8.74 -5.80
C GLY A 49 3.47 -7.24 -5.68
N ILE A 50 2.62 -6.90 -4.71
CA ILE A 50 2.35 -5.51 -4.34
C ILE A 50 3.11 -5.15 -3.07
N TRP A 51 3.81 -4.02 -3.09
CA TRP A 51 4.74 -3.60 -2.07
C TRP A 51 4.45 -2.17 -1.66
N MET A 52 4.53 -1.91 -0.35
CA MET A 52 4.40 -0.57 0.18
C MET A 52 5.63 0.28 -0.16
N TYR A 53 5.41 1.56 -0.45
CA TYR A 53 6.41 2.59 -0.26
C TYR A 53 5.88 3.65 0.70
N HIS A 54 6.74 4.24 1.50
CA HIS A 54 6.32 5.27 2.46
C HIS A 54 7.48 6.17 2.90
N CYS A 55 7.14 7.30 3.51
CA CYS A 55 8.12 8.10 4.23
C CYS A 55 8.49 7.41 5.55
N SER A 56 9.78 7.15 5.76
CA SER A 56 10.32 6.51 6.96
C SER A 56 10.85 7.50 7.99
N THR A 57 10.78 8.80 7.71
CA THR A 57 11.18 9.85 8.65
C THR A 57 10.32 9.80 9.91
N HIS A 58 10.95 9.94 11.05
CA HIS A 58 10.26 9.90 12.34
C HIS A 58 9.50 11.19 12.64
N PRO A 59 8.27 11.13 13.20
CA PRO A 59 7.47 9.95 13.53
C PRO A 59 6.77 9.37 12.28
N MET A 60 7.17 8.18 11.89
CA MET A 60 6.77 7.53 10.63
C MET A 60 5.24 7.42 10.46
N SER A 61 4.52 7.05 11.53
CA SER A 61 3.06 6.94 11.49
C SER A 61 2.35 8.25 11.15
N MET A 62 2.92 9.38 11.55
CA MET A 62 2.40 10.70 11.18
C MET A 62 2.54 10.96 9.67
N HIS A 63 3.69 10.63 9.09
CA HIS A 63 3.93 10.80 7.66
C HIS A 63 3.00 9.91 6.84
N ILE A 64 2.84 8.65 7.23
CA ILE A 64 1.92 7.69 6.60
C ILE A 64 0.48 8.18 6.70
N ALA A 65 0.03 8.56 7.90
CA ALA A 65 -1.35 9.05 8.13
C ALA A 65 -1.67 10.36 7.39
N ASN A 66 -0.65 11.14 7.02
CA ASN A 66 -0.78 12.32 6.16
C ASN A 66 -0.67 11.98 4.65
N GLY A 67 -0.70 10.70 4.28
CA GLY A 67 -0.76 10.27 2.89
C GLY A 67 0.60 10.04 2.23
N MET A 68 1.71 10.06 2.98
CA MET A 68 3.03 9.77 2.42
C MET A 68 3.28 8.27 2.31
N THR A 69 2.44 7.59 1.57
CA THR A 69 2.43 6.15 1.35
C THR A 69 1.76 5.81 0.03
N GLY A 70 2.08 4.65 -0.52
CA GLY A 70 1.45 4.10 -1.71
C GLY A 70 1.99 2.72 -2.07
N ALA A 71 1.59 2.21 -3.21
CA ALA A 71 1.93 0.87 -3.66
C ALA A 71 2.83 0.86 -4.90
N VAL A 72 3.73 -0.11 -4.94
CA VAL A 72 4.47 -0.52 -6.13
C VAL A 72 4.06 -1.94 -6.46
N ILE A 73 3.66 -2.19 -7.69
CA ILE A 73 3.32 -3.52 -8.19
C ILE A 73 4.46 -3.99 -9.10
N ILE A 74 4.95 -5.18 -8.84
CA ILE A 74 5.95 -5.87 -9.66
C ILE A 74 5.32 -7.16 -10.14
N ASP A 75 5.00 -7.22 -11.42
CA ASP A 75 4.34 -8.37 -12.01
C ASP A 75 5.21 -9.62 -11.95
N PRO A 76 4.69 -10.76 -11.48
CA PRO A 76 5.32 -12.06 -11.70
C PRO A 76 5.48 -12.35 -13.19
N SER A 77 6.55 -13.04 -13.56
CA SER A 77 6.83 -13.37 -14.96
C SER A 77 5.78 -14.27 -15.62
N ASP A 78 5.02 -15.00 -14.80
CA ASP A 78 3.96 -15.95 -15.20
C ASP A 78 2.56 -15.43 -14.89
N LEU A 79 2.41 -14.11 -14.69
CA LEU A 79 1.15 -13.48 -14.36
C LEU A 79 0.10 -13.74 -15.44
N ARG A 80 -0.99 -14.40 -15.08
CA ARG A 80 -2.07 -14.72 -16.02
C ARG A 80 -2.85 -13.45 -16.38
N PRO A 81 -3.27 -13.29 -17.64
CA PRO A 81 -4.10 -12.15 -18.03
C PRO A 81 -5.48 -12.22 -17.35
N VAL A 82 -6.04 -11.05 -17.12
CA VAL A 82 -7.39 -10.86 -16.57
C VAL A 82 -8.13 -9.79 -17.37
N ASP A 83 -9.45 -9.73 -17.24
CA ASP A 83 -10.27 -8.73 -17.93
C ASP A 83 -10.24 -7.39 -17.19
N HIS A 84 -10.13 -7.43 -15.86
CA HIS A 84 -10.05 -6.25 -15.01
C HIS A 84 -8.98 -6.42 -13.93
N GLU A 85 -8.31 -5.33 -13.61
CA GLU A 85 -7.28 -5.29 -12.59
C GLU A 85 -7.44 -4.04 -11.72
N TYR A 86 -7.45 -4.21 -10.41
CA TYR A 86 -7.66 -3.14 -9.45
C TYR A 86 -6.61 -3.17 -8.36
N ALA A 87 -5.97 -2.02 -8.11
CA ALA A 87 -5.12 -1.82 -6.96
C ALA A 87 -5.92 -1.15 -5.84
N MET A 88 -5.99 -1.78 -4.68
CA MET A 88 -6.76 -1.36 -3.52
C MET A 88 -5.81 -1.16 -2.34
N VAL A 89 -5.48 0.08 -2.06
CA VAL A 89 -4.64 0.45 -0.92
C VAL A 89 -5.53 0.87 0.24
N ALA A 90 -5.57 0.07 1.30
CA ALA A 90 -6.29 0.41 2.51
C ALA A 90 -5.50 1.43 3.33
N THR A 91 -6.18 2.45 3.82
CA THR A 91 -5.61 3.52 4.63
C THR A 91 -6.52 3.88 5.79
N GLU A 92 -5.93 4.29 6.89
CA GLU A 92 -6.61 4.82 8.06
C GLU A 92 -6.58 6.35 8.03
N LEU A 93 -7.71 6.98 8.31
CA LEU A 93 -7.85 8.42 8.32
C LEU A 93 -8.03 8.92 9.76
N TYR A 94 -7.11 9.71 10.23
CA TYR A 94 -7.07 10.31 11.57
C TYR A 94 -7.29 11.82 11.45
N LEU A 95 -8.55 12.22 11.40
CA LEU A 95 -8.93 13.60 11.10
C LEU A 95 -8.47 14.56 12.20
N GLY A 96 -7.68 15.53 11.82
CA GLY A 96 -7.32 16.70 12.61
C GLY A 96 -8.18 17.89 12.28
N ASP A 97 -7.65 19.10 12.48
CA ASP A 97 -8.32 20.35 12.10
C ASP A 97 -8.49 20.42 10.58
N ASN A 98 -9.51 21.13 10.14
CA ASN A 98 -9.78 21.30 8.72
C ASN A 98 -8.61 22.00 8.00
N GLY A 99 -8.05 21.34 7.02
CA GLY A 99 -6.86 21.78 6.30
C GLY A 99 -5.54 21.61 7.07
N GLY A 100 -5.59 20.95 8.24
CA GLY A 100 -4.43 20.60 9.06
C GLY A 100 -3.86 19.20 8.78
N THR A 101 -2.96 18.78 9.67
CA THR A 101 -2.36 17.44 9.65
C THR A 101 -3.25 16.41 10.35
N ALA A 102 -2.95 15.13 10.15
CA ALA A 102 -3.58 14.04 10.87
C ALA A 102 -3.40 14.20 12.39
N ASN A 103 -4.39 13.75 13.17
CA ASN A 103 -4.41 13.90 14.62
C ASN A 103 -3.46 12.91 15.30
N ALA A 104 -2.37 13.41 15.87
CA ALA A 104 -1.34 12.60 16.52
C ALA A 104 -1.86 11.77 17.71
N THR A 105 -2.82 12.30 18.48
CA THR A 105 -3.41 11.58 19.61
C THR A 105 -4.24 10.38 19.15
N LYS A 106 -5.02 10.56 18.10
CA LYS A 106 -5.81 9.46 17.50
C LYS A 106 -4.89 8.40 16.90
N ILE A 107 -3.80 8.80 16.23
CA ILE A 107 -2.79 7.87 15.72
C ILE A 107 -2.19 7.06 16.85
N ALA A 108 -1.74 7.72 17.92
CA ALA A 108 -1.12 7.07 19.08
C ALA A 108 -2.09 6.12 19.80
N SER A 109 -3.38 6.41 19.80
CA SER A 109 -4.42 5.57 20.39
C SER A 109 -4.99 4.52 19.43
N MET A 110 -4.51 4.45 18.17
CA MET A 110 -5.00 3.53 17.13
C MET A 110 -6.51 3.66 16.89
N MET A 111 -7.04 4.88 16.95
CA MET A 111 -8.47 5.16 16.78
C MET A 111 -8.70 6.03 15.54
N PRO A 112 -8.69 5.44 14.34
CA PRO A 112 -9.01 6.17 13.12
C PRO A 112 -10.47 6.62 13.11
N ASP A 113 -10.74 7.78 12.54
CA ASP A 113 -12.11 8.24 12.33
C ASP A 113 -12.80 7.49 11.19
N LEU A 114 -12.04 7.12 10.17
CA LEU A 114 -12.50 6.43 8.97
C LEU A 114 -11.42 5.51 8.44
N GLN A 115 -11.86 4.52 7.67
CA GLN A 115 -10.98 3.71 6.82
C GLN A 115 -11.39 3.90 5.36
N ALA A 116 -10.41 3.82 4.48
CA ALA A 116 -10.65 4.05 3.06
C ALA A 116 -9.80 3.12 2.19
N PHE A 117 -10.31 2.78 1.03
CA PHE A 117 -9.48 2.31 -0.07
C PHE A 117 -9.10 3.48 -0.96
N ASN A 118 -7.81 3.53 -1.34
CA ASN A 118 -7.27 4.56 -2.24
C ASN A 118 -7.54 6.00 -1.75
N GLY A 119 -7.45 6.21 -0.43
CA GLY A 119 -7.47 7.52 0.23
C GLY A 119 -8.82 8.24 0.31
N ARG A 120 -9.90 7.65 -0.22
CA ARG A 120 -11.24 8.27 -0.19
C ARG A 120 -12.28 7.33 0.40
N PRO A 121 -12.87 7.66 1.57
CA PRO A 121 -13.92 6.85 2.16
C PRO A 121 -15.17 6.82 1.26
N PHE A 122 -15.89 5.70 1.29
CA PHE A 122 -17.17 5.48 0.59
C PHE A 122 -17.14 5.70 -0.93
N GLN A 123 -15.96 5.83 -1.57
CA GLN A 123 -15.92 6.12 -3.00
C GLN A 123 -16.52 5.00 -3.86
N TYR A 124 -16.40 3.75 -3.42
CA TYR A 124 -16.92 2.60 -4.17
C TYR A 124 -18.40 2.32 -3.91
N ASP A 125 -19.01 2.94 -2.89
CA ASP A 125 -20.47 2.99 -2.74
C ASP A 125 -21.08 3.91 -3.79
N ALA A 126 -20.46 5.07 -4.02
CA ALA A 126 -20.89 6.03 -5.02
C ALA A 126 -20.50 5.61 -6.45
N HIS A 127 -19.35 4.97 -6.61
CA HIS A 127 -18.77 4.58 -7.88
C HIS A 127 -18.29 3.12 -7.84
N PRO A 128 -19.20 2.12 -7.83
CA PRO A 128 -18.82 0.73 -7.72
C PRO A 128 -17.98 0.28 -8.93
N LEU A 129 -17.01 -0.59 -8.67
CA LEU A 129 -16.24 -1.27 -9.69
C LEU A 129 -17.17 -2.21 -10.48
N LYS A 130 -17.18 -2.09 -11.79
CA LYS A 130 -18.11 -2.81 -12.66
C LYS A 130 -17.40 -3.93 -13.39
N VAL A 131 -17.99 -5.13 -13.31
CA VAL A 131 -17.54 -6.32 -14.03
C VAL A 131 -18.75 -7.07 -14.58
N LYS A 132 -18.55 -7.90 -15.59
CA LYS A 132 -19.60 -8.75 -16.15
C LYS A 132 -19.41 -10.19 -15.71
N VAL A 133 -20.48 -10.94 -15.71
CA VAL A 133 -20.43 -12.39 -15.42
C VAL A 133 -19.53 -13.07 -16.45
N GLY A 134 -18.59 -13.86 -15.97
CA GLY A 134 -17.60 -14.57 -16.79
C GLY A 134 -16.27 -13.82 -16.97
N GLU A 135 -16.21 -12.53 -16.64
CA GLU A 135 -14.94 -11.78 -16.65
C GLU A 135 -14.08 -12.13 -15.43
N ARG A 136 -12.78 -12.22 -15.65
CA ARG A 136 -11.79 -12.48 -14.62
C ARG A 136 -11.27 -11.18 -14.05
N VAL A 137 -11.19 -11.09 -12.70
CA VAL A 137 -10.77 -9.88 -11.99
C VAL A 137 -9.58 -10.19 -11.10
N ARG A 138 -8.58 -9.31 -11.11
CA ARG A 138 -7.47 -9.32 -10.15
C ARG A 138 -7.59 -8.14 -9.22
N PHE A 139 -7.40 -8.40 -7.94
CA PHE A 139 -7.22 -7.36 -6.93
C PHE A 139 -5.78 -7.43 -6.39
N TRP A 140 -5.08 -6.30 -6.48
CA TRP A 140 -3.86 -6.05 -5.75
C TRP A 140 -4.25 -5.35 -4.45
N LEU A 141 -4.03 -6.01 -3.33
CA LEU A 141 -4.47 -5.54 -2.03
C LEU A 141 -3.27 -5.20 -1.17
N MET A 142 -3.26 -4.01 -0.63
CA MET A 142 -2.21 -3.57 0.29
C MET A 142 -2.84 -2.83 1.47
N ASP A 143 -2.40 -3.19 2.66
CA ASP A 143 -2.68 -2.43 3.87
C ASP A 143 -1.55 -1.45 4.13
N SER A 144 -1.87 -0.17 4.09
CA SER A 144 -0.93 0.92 4.33
C SER A 144 -1.02 1.49 5.74
N GLY A 145 -1.98 1.06 6.51
CA GLY A 145 -2.17 1.40 7.92
C GLY A 145 -2.38 2.89 8.21
N PRO A 146 -1.68 3.46 9.24
CA PRO A 146 -0.41 2.95 9.82
C PRO A 146 -0.51 1.97 11.00
N ASN A 147 -1.68 1.63 11.51
CA ASN A 147 -1.76 0.94 12.80
C ASN A 147 -2.49 -0.40 12.78
N THR A 148 -3.62 -0.52 12.06
CA THR A 148 -4.48 -1.70 12.14
C THR A 148 -4.33 -2.58 10.91
N ALA A 149 -4.47 -3.89 11.11
CA ALA A 149 -4.47 -4.86 10.03
C ALA A 149 -5.79 -4.85 9.27
N MET A 150 -5.71 -5.17 7.98
CA MET A 150 -6.88 -5.36 7.12
C MET A 150 -7.15 -6.85 6.89
N SER A 151 -8.44 -7.20 6.76
CA SER A 151 -8.89 -8.46 6.18
C SER A 151 -9.84 -8.16 5.02
N PHE A 152 -9.44 -8.53 3.82
CA PHE A 152 -10.24 -8.27 2.62
C PHE A 152 -11.17 -9.45 2.32
N HIS A 153 -12.42 -9.14 1.99
CA HIS A 153 -13.44 -10.13 1.65
C HIS A 153 -14.39 -9.59 0.58
N ILE A 154 -14.72 -10.44 -0.38
CA ILE A 154 -15.80 -10.18 -1.33
C ILE A 154 -17.01 -11.02 -0.92
N VAL A 155 -18.08 -10.35 -0.47
CA VAL A 155 -19.30 -11.02 -0.01
C VAL A 155 -19.92 -11.83 -1.15
N GLY A 156 -20.14 -13.13 -0.91
CA GLY A 156 -20.71 -14.05 -1.89
C GLY A 156 -19.73 -14.58 -2.91
N GLY A 157 -18.42 -14.23 -2.80
CA GLY A 157 -17.37 -14.69 -3.69
C GLY A 157 -16.31 -15.54 -3.00
N GLN A 158 -15.55 -16.26 -3.81
CA GLN A 158 -14.34 -16.97 -3.42
C GLN A 158 -13.24 -16.64 -4.43
N PHE A 159 -12.00 -16.53 -3.94
CA PHE A 159 -10.84 -16.38 -4.81
C PHE A 159 -10.41 -17.76 -5.33
N ASP A 160 -10.21 -17.88 -6.62
CA ASP A 160 -9.67 -19.10 -7.23
C ASP A 160 -8.13 -19.15 -7.18
N THR A 161 -7.53 -17.98 -7.09
CA THR A 161 -6.08 -17.81 -7.14
C THR A 161 -5.67 -16.73 -6.16
N VAL A 162 -4.70 -16.99 -5.30
CA VAL A 162 -4.24 -16.07 -4.25
C VAL A 162 -2.72 -16.14 -4.13
N TRP A 163 -2.05 -15.01 -3.94
CA TRP A 163 -0.69 -14.94 -3.42
C TRP A 163 -0.72 -14.72 -1.91
N ASP A 164 0.12 -15.42 -1.18
CA ASP A 164 0.31 -15.13 0.23
C ASP A 164 1.15 -13.86 0.41
N GLU A 165 0.94 -13.17 1.52
CA GLU A 165 1.70 -11.98 1.90
C GLU A 165 3.21 -12.24 1.89
N GLY A 166 3.95 -11.36 1.21
CA GLY A 166 5.41 -11.47 1.09
C GLY A 166 5.90 -12.72 0.36
N GLY A 167 4.98 -13.50 -0.20
CA GLY A 167 5.29 -14.72 -0.93
C GLY A 167 5.37 -14.49 -2.43
N TYR A 168 6.20 -15.30 -3.07
CA TYR A 168 6.33 -15.34 -4.53
C TYR A 168 5.62 -16.54 -5.14
N THR A 169 4.98 -17.35 -4.30
CA THR A 169 4.29 -18.56 -4.74
C THR A 169 2.81 -18.28 -4.89
N LEU A 170 2.31 -18.51 -6.07
CA LEU A 170 0.88 -18.46 -6.36
C LEU A 170 0.19 -19.66 -5.77
N ILE A 171 -0.91 -19.47 -5.05
CA ILE A 171 -1.78 -20.53 -4.55
C ILE A 171 -2.96 -20.66 -5.49
N ASP A 172 -2.99 -21.76 -6.22
CA ASP A 172 -4.07 -22.12 -7.12
C ASP A 172 -5.12 -23.01 -6.46
N GLY A 173 -6.35 -22.90 -6.96
CA GLY A 173 -7.47 -23.72 -6.50
C GLY A 173 -7.88 -23.41 -5.07
N GLY A 174 -7.50 -22.24 -4.60
CA GLY A 174 -7.85 -21.79 -3.26
C GLY A 174 -9.34 -21.52 -3.15
N ASN A 175 -10.03 -22.24 -2.28
CA ASN A 175 -11.38 -21.90 -1.86
C ASN A 175 -11.36 -20.81 -0.78
N ALA A 176 -10.45 -19.86 -0.91
CA ALA A 176 -10.31 -18.81 0.07
C ALA A 176 -11.47 -17.82 -0.04
N ILE A 177 -12.27 -17.74 0.99
CA ILE A 177 -13.37 -16.79 1.10
C ILE A 177 -12.84 -15.42 1.51
N SER A 178 -11.87 -15.41 2.42
CA SER A 178 -11.13 -14.22 2.82
C SER A 178 -9.73 -14.61 3.26
N ARG A 179 -8.84 -13.69 3.16
CA ARG A 179 -7.49 -13.77 3.75
C ARG A 179 -7.34 -12.59 4.69
N GLY A 180 -6.95 -12.87 5.90
CA GLY A 180 -6.71 -11.87 6.92
C GLY A 180 -5.36 -12.11 7.57
N GLY A 181 -4.76 -11.07 8.08
CA GLY A 181 -3.50 -11.14 8.77
C GLY A 181 -3.10 -9.81 9.35
N GLY A 182 -2.06 -9.82 10.14
CA GLY A 182 -1.47 -8.62 10.71
C GLY A 182 -0.46 -8.02 9.75
N GLY A 183 -0.55 -6.72 9.53
CA GLY A 183 0.36 -6.01 8.66
C GLY A 183 -0.08 -5.96 7.19
N SER A 184 0.83 -5.58 6.33
CA SER A 184 0.60 -5.48 4.89
C SER A 184 0.46 -6.86 4.27
N GLN A 185 -0.68 -7.16 3.68
CA GLN A 185 -0.91 -8.41 2.97
C GLN A 185 -1.11 -8.18 1.47
N THR A 186 -0.52 -9.05 0.68
CA THR A 186 -0.70 -9.12 -0.76
C THR A 186 -1.66 -10.26 -1.10
N PHE A 187 -2.72 -9.97 -1.81
CA PHE A 187 -3.69 -10.96 -2.28
C PHE A 187 -3.78 -10.92 -3.79
#